data_7f935201a242326c0674c903c72580a4
#
_entry.id   7f935201a242326c0674c903c72580a4
#
_cell.length_a   1.000
_cell.length_b   1.000
_cell.length_c   1.000
_cell.angle_alpha   90.00
_cell.angle_beta   90.00
_cell.angle_gamma   90.00
#
_symmetry.space_group_name_H-M   'P 1'
#
loop_
_entity.id
_entity.type
_entity.pdbx_description
1 polymer ?
#
loop_
_entity_poly.entity_id
_entity_poly.type
_entity_poly.pdbx_seq_one_letter_code
_entity_poly.pdbx_strand_id
1 'polypeptide(L)'
;KVINIDLKDGDICVNLASQEGRQSAVDQLHTMCPDGLDGMICNAGVSGACGNLGLIISLNYFGTVAVANGVYDLLKKKHGSCVVTVSNTISQGAGRKDIVDLLNNIGDEKRVLSLVSSMDSTNLSVGNSLYVSTKYALARWVRRVSATWAANGVRINAVAPGNVHTAMTATMSTTAKMALNALPIPTKYGQE
;
A
#
# COMPACT_ATOMS: atom_id res chain seq x y z
N LYS A 1 -19.16 0.57 -13.17
CA LYS A 1 -18.70 -0.81 -12.92
C LYS A 1 -17.47 -0.74 -12.00
N VAL A 2 -17.41 -1.62 -11.01
CA VAL A 2 -16.23 -1.81 -10.15
C VAL A 2 -15.53 -3.10 -10.58
N ILE A 3 -14.20 -3.09 -10.57
CA ILE A 3 -13.35 -4.27 -10.81
C ILE A 3 -12.54 -4.49 -9.53
N ASN A 4 -12.71 -5.64 -8.89
CA ASN A 4 -11.98 -6.02 -7.71
C ASN A 4 -10.74 -6.84 -8.08
N ILE A 5 -9.57 -6.42 -7.55
CA ILE A 5 -8.30 -7.14 -7.71
C ILE A 5 -7.89 -7.65 -6.34
N ASP A 6 -7.84 -8.96 -6.18
CA ASP A 6 -7.47 -9.59 -4.91
C ASP A 6 -6.64 -10.85 -5.17
N LEU A 7 -6.08 -11.42 -4.10
CA LEU A 7 -5.41 -12.73 -4.16
C LEU A 7 -6.42 -13.86 -4.42
N LYS A 8 -7.66 -13.69 -3.92
CA LYS A 8 -8.80 -14.61 -4.02
C LYS A 8 -10.08 -13.80 -4.16
N ASP A 9 -11.08 -14.39 -4.72
CA ASP A 9 -12.45 -13.84 -4.76
C ASP A 9 -12.59 -12.46 -5.43
N GLY A 10 -11.66 -12.11 -6.36
CA GLY A 10 -11.71 -10.90 -7.16
C GLY A 10 -12.14 -11.15 -8.61
N ASP A 11 -12.49 -10.09 -9.34
CA ASP A 11 -12.64 -10.14 -10.81
C ASP A 11 -11.30 -10.47 -11.47
N ILE A 12 -10.20 -10.03 -10.85
CA ILE A 12 -8.82 -10.34 -11.22
C ILE A 12 -8.16 -10.99 -9.98
N CYS A 13 -7.90 -12.29 -10.05
CA CYS A 13 -7.24 -13.04 -8.99
C CYS A 13 -5.75 -13.16 -9.25
N VAL A 14 -4.92 -12.34 -8.59
CA VAL A 14 -3.46 -12.32 -8.77
C VAL A 14 -2.73 -12.00 -7.45
N ASN A 15 -1.49 -12.45 -7.36
CA ASN A 15 -0.61 -12.12 -6.25
C ASN A 15 0.16 -10.82 -6.52
N LEU A 16 -0.30 -9.70 -5.97
CA LEU A 16 0.37 -8.39 -6.11
C LEU A 16 1.73 -8.30 -5.40
N ALA A 17 2.08 -9.28 -4.57
CA ALA A 17 3.43 -9.36 -3.99
C ALA A 17 4.48 -9.87 -5.01
N SER A 18 4.07 -10.51 -6.10
CA SER A 18 4.98 -10.95 -7.17
C SER A 18 5.00 -9.98 -8.35
N GLN A 19 6.11 -9.93 -9.06
CA GLN A 19 6.26 -9.10 -10.25
C GLN A 19 5.30 -9.54 -11.35
N GLU A 20 5.18 -10.85 -11.55
CA GLU A 20 4.29 -11.46 -12.54
C GLU A 20 2.82 -11.15 -12.24
N GLY A 21 2.41 -11.23 -10.97
CA GLY A 21 1.04 -10.90 -10.56
C GLY A 21 0.70 -9.43 -10.78
N ARG A 22 1.63 -8.52 -10.51
CA ARG A 22 1.46 -7.08 -10.78
C ARG A 22 1.30 -6.82 -12.27
N GLN A 23 2.17 -7.42 -13.09
CA GLN A 23 2.09 -7.26 -14.54
C GLN A 23 0.77 -7.84 -15.07
N SER A 24 0.39 -9.03 -14.63
CA SER A 24 -0.88 -9.66 -15.00
C SER A 24 -2.10 -8.79 -14.62
N ALA A 25 -2.08 -8.15 -13.43
CA ALA A 25 -3.14 -7.22 -13.04
C ALA A 25 -3.24 -6.04 -14.01
N VAL A 26 -2.11 -5.44 -14.35
CA VAL A 26 -2.04 -4.30 -15.28
C VAL A 26 -2.55 -4.70 -16.66
N ASP A 27 -2.08 -5.82 -17.23
CA ASP A 27 -2.45 -6.28 -18.55
C ASP A 27 -3.95 -6.58 -18.65
N GLN A 28 -4.52 -7.22 -17.62
CA GLN A 28 -5.95 -7.49 -17.55
C GLN A 28 -6.78 -6.20 -17.46
N LEU A 29 -6.34 -5.20 -16.67
CA LEU A 29 -7.00 -3.90 -16.60
C LEU A 29 -6.97 -3.16 -17.93
N HIS A 30 -5.86 -3.20 -18.67
CA HIS A 30 -5.78 -2.62 -20.01
C HIS A 30 -6.75 -3.31 -20.99
N THR A 31 -6.91 -4.63 -20.87
CA THR A 31 -7.86 -5.40 -21.69
C THR A 31 -9.32 -5.10 -21.32
N MET A 32 -9.63 -5.02 -20.02
CA MET A 32 -11.00 -4.83 -19.53
C MET A 32 -11.48 -3.39 -19.62
N CYS A 33 -10.56 -2.42 -19.63
CA CYS A 33 -10.85 -0.99 -19.59
C CYS A 33 -10.10 -0.22 -20.70
N PRO A 34 -10.26 -0.58 -21.99
CA PRO A 34 -9.52 0.06 -23.09
C PRO A 34 -9.80 1.55 -23.21
N ASP A 35 -10.98 1.99 -22.79
CA ASP A 35 -11.42 3.40 -22.81
C ASP A 35 -10.94 4.20 -21.60
N GLY A 36 -10.29 3.56 -20.63
CA GLY A 36 -9.74 4.18 -19.42
C GLY A 36 -10.49 3.88 -18.13
N LEU A 37 -9.95 4.42 -17.04
CA LEU A 37 -10.45 4.25 -15.66
C LEU A 37 -10.84 5.61 -15.05
N ASP A 38 -12.05 5.69 -14.48
CA ASP A 38 -12.50 6.87 -13.72
C ASP A 38 -11.77 6.98 -12.37
N GLY A 39 -11.37 5.85 -11.79
CA GLY A 39 -10.69 5.84 -10.51
C GLY A 39 -10.02 4.51 -10.17
N MET A 40 -9.07 4.59 -9.23
CA MET A 40 -8.41 3.45 -8.64
C MET A 40 -8.26 3.65 -7.13
N ILE A 41 -8.50 2.60 -6.36
CA ILE A 41 -8.27 2.57 -4.91
C ILE A 41 -7.23 1.49 -4.62
N CYS A 42 -6.06 1.90 -4.13
CA CYS A 42 -4.98 1.00 -3.72
C CYS A 42 -5.15 0.68 -2.22
N ASN A 43 -5.80 -0.42 -1.92
CA ASN A 43 -6.09 -0.82 -0.53
C ASN A 43 -5.41 -2.13 -0.12
N ALA A 44 -4.90 -2.92 -1.06
CA ALA A 44 -4.23 -4.19 -0.77
C ALA A 44 -3.03 -3.99 0.17
N GLY A 45 -2.91 -4.88 1.16
CA GLY A 45 -1.80 -4.84 2.10
C GLY A 45 -1.93 -5.85 3.23
N VAL A 46 -0.81 -6.06 3.93
CA VAL A 46 -0.72 -6.90 5.12
C VAL A 46 -0.18 -6.10 6.30
N SER A 47 -0.53 -6.52 7.50
CA SER A 47 -0.03 -5.90 8.74
C SER A 47 1.42 -6.31 9.03
N GLY A 48 2.08 -5.56 9.93
CA GLY A 48 3.41 -5.94 10.45
C GLY A 48 3.45 -7.27 11.21
N ALA A 49 2.28 -7.78 11.61
CA ALA A 49 2.16 -9.06 12.32
C ALA A 49 2.02 -10.28 11.40
N CYS A 50 2.13 -10.13 10.08
CA CYS A 50 1.95 -11.24 9.15
C CYS A 50 3.07 -12.30 9.17
N GLY A 51 4.18 -12.04 9.91
CA GLY A 51 5.29 -12.98 10.04
C GLY A 51 6.17 -13.13 8.78
N ASN A 52 5.92 -12.36 7.75
CA ASN A 52 6.69 -12.38 6.50
C ASN A 52 7.14 -10.97 6.11
N LEU A 53 8.38 -10.64 6.42
CA LEU A 53 8.94 -9.30 6.20
C LEU A 53 9.04 -8.95 4.71
N GLY A 54 9.38 -9.91 3.86
CA GLY A 54 9.42 -9.72 2.42
C GLY A 54 8.03 -9.40 1.85
N LEU A 55 6.99 -10.08 2.31
CA LEU A 55 5.61 -9.84 1.91
C LEU A 55 5.16 -8.40 2.26
N ILE A 56 5.53 -7.90 3.45
CA ILE A 56 5.23 -6.51 3.85
C ILE A 56 5.81 -5.52 2.83
N ILE A 57 7.06 -5.73 2.41
CA ILE A 57 7.74 -4.86 1.44
C ILE A 57 7.10 -4.99 0.05
N SER A 58 7.00 -6.23 -0.46
CA SER A 58 6.59 -6.49 -1.84
C SER A 58 5.13 -6.12 -2.08
N LEU A 59 4.22 -6.44 -1.15
CA LEU A 59 2.80 -6.14 -1.31
C LEU A 59 2.50 -4.68 -1.00
N ASN A 60 2.87 -4.21 0.20
CA ASN A 60 2.42 -2.90 0.66
C ASN A 60 3.01 -1.75 -0.15
N TYR A 61 4.26 -1.84 -0.59
CA TYR A 61 4.89 -0.77 -1.36
C TYR A 61 4.95 -1.09 -2.86
N PHE A 62 5.67 -2.13 -3.25
CA PHE A 62 5.89 -2.42 -4.67
C PHE A 62 4.60 -2.83 -5.39
N GLY A 63 3.72 -3.60 -4.75
CA GLY A 63 2.39 -3.93 -5.26
C GLY A 63 1.59 -2.69 -5.61
N THR A 64 1.49 -1.77 -4.66
CA THR A 64 0.76 -0.50 -4.84
C THR A 64 1.38 0.37 -5.95
N VAL A 65 2.69 0.63 -5.87
CA VAL A 65 3.39 1.54 -6.79
C VAL A 65 3.39 1.00 -8.22
N ALA A 66 3.65 -0.30 -8.40
CA ALA A 66 3.70 -0.91 -9.71
C ALA A 66 2.35 -0.89 -10.43
N VAL A 67 1.27 -1.28 -9.73
CA VAL A 67 -0.06 -1.30 -10.37
C VAL A 67 -0.56 0.12 -10.63
N ALA A 68 -0.39 1.05 -9.68
CA ALA A 68 -0.82 2.44 -9.88
C ALA A 68 -0.08 3.11 -11.06
N ASN A 69 1.23 2.90 -11.19
CA ASN A 69 1.98 3.39 -12.35
C ASN A 69 1.58 2.67 -13.64
N GLY A 70 1.31 1.36 -13.59
CA GLY A 70 0.96 0.56 -14.76
C GLY A 70 -0.39 0.90 -15.36
N VAL A 71 -1.32 1.48 -14.59
CA VAL A 71 -2.64 1.94 -15.07
C VAL A 71 -2.75 3.46 -15.20
N TYR A 72 -1.64 4.17 -15.04
CA TYR A 72 -1.64 5.64 -15.09
C TYR A 72 -2.22 6.21 -16.37
N ASP A 73 -1.90 5.62 -17.50
CA ASP A 73 -2.40 6.03 -18.82
C ASP A 73 -3.92 5.76 -18.98
N LEU A 74 -4.45 4.70 -18.36
CA LEU A 74 -5.89 4.46 -18.30
C LEU A 74 -6.60 5.54 -17.46
N LEU A 75 -6.03 5.94 -16.34
CA LEU A 75 -6.55 7.05 -15.53
C LEU A 75 -6.47 8.37 -16.31
N LYS A 76 -5.40 8.60 -17.06
CA LYS A 76 -5.22 9.79 -17.88
C LYS A 76 -6.30 9.91 -18.97
N LYS A 77 -6.71 8.82 -19.59
CA LYS A 77 -7.79 8.83 -20.60
C LYS A 77 -9.12 9.41 -20.07
N LYS A 78 -9.40 9.23 -18.79
CA LYS A 78 -10.66 9.66 -18.13
C LYS A 78 -10.49 10.85 -17.18
N HIS A 79 -9.32 11.48 -17.11
CA HIS A 79 -9.00 12.45 -16.06
C HIS A 79 -9.33 11.93 -14.66
N GLY A 80 -9.04 10.65 -14.45
CA GLY A 80 -9.42 9.87 -13.29
C GLY A 80 -8.65 10.23 -12.02
N SER A 81 -8.91 9.45 -10.98
CA SER A 81 -8.29 9.67 -9.66
C SER A 81 -7.71 8.37 -9.11
N CYS A 82 -6.60 8.49 -8.38
CA CYS A 82 -6.03 7.39 -7.61
C CYS A 82 -6.07 7.73 -6.11
N VAL A 83 -6.50 6.79 -5.29
CA VAL A 83 -6.46 6.89 -3.83
C VAL A 83 -5.57 5.78 -3.29
N VAL A 84 -4.59 6.13 -2.49
CA VAL A 84 -3.65 5.20 -1.86
C VAL A 84 -3.93 5.15 -0.36
N THR A 85 -4.34 3.98 0.13
CA THR A 85 -4.52 3.75 1.56
C THR A 85 -3.16 3.57 2.23
N VAL A 86 -2.80 4.53 3.07
CA VAL A 86 -1.61 4.47 3.92
C VAL A 86 -2.00 3.99 5.32
N SER A 87 -1.50 4.58 6.40
CA SER A 87 -1.87 4.22 7.77
C SER A 87 -1.77 5.47 8.65
N ASN A 88 -2.59 5.54 9.70
CA ASN A 88 -2.47 6.57 10.73
C ASN A 88 -1.11 6.52 11.45
N THR A 89 -0.44 5.37 11.45
CA THR A 89 0.89 5.21 12.07
C THR A 89 1.96 6.10 11.45
N ILE A 90 1.75 6.64 10.22
CA ILE A 90 2.67 7.60 9.60
C ILE A 90 2.80 8.90 10.39
N SER A 91 1.83 9.23 11.25
CA SER A 91 1.90 10.38 12.15
C SER A 91 2.96 10.23 13.25
N GLN A 92 3.39 9.01 13.54
CA GLN A 92 4.40 8.70 14.54
C GLN A 92 5.83 8.71 13.99
N GLY A 93 6.00 8.89 12.69
CA GLY A 93 7.30 8.94 12.03
C GLY A 93 7.48 7.94 10.91
N ALA A 94 8.71 7.81 10.45
CA ALA A 94 9.06 7.05 9.25
C ALA A 94 9.32 5.56 9.49
N GLY A 95 9.24 5.08 10.73
CA GLY A 95 9.71 3.75 11.07
C GLY A 95 11.23 3.66 10.83
N ARG A 96 11.66 2.77 9.94
CA ARG A 96 13.05 2.63 9.50
C ARG A 96 13.36 3.57 8.34
N LYS A 97 14.07 4.66 8.64
CA LYS A 97 14.42 5.66 7.64
C LYS A 97 15.26 5.08 6.50
N ASP A 98 16.19 4.18 6.77
CA ASP A 98 17.00 3.47 5.78
C ASP A 98 16.13 2.70 4.77
N ILE A 99 15.10 2.03 5.23
CA ILE A 99 14.13 1.32 4.38
C ILE A 99 13.33 2.33 3.54
N VAL A 100 12.82 3.39 4.16
CA VAL A 100 12.05 4.43 3.44
C VAL A 100 12.89 5.05 2.33
N ASP A 101 14.15 5.35 2.60
CA ASP A 101 15.06 5.95 1.61
C ASP A 101 15.36 4.98 0.45
N LEU A 102 15.55 3.69 0.75
CA LEU A 102 15.72 2.65 -0.29
C LEU A 102 14.46 2.52 -1.17
N LEU A 103 13.28 2.47 -0.58
CA LEU A 103 12.01 2.36 -1.30
C LEU A 103 11.78 3.56 -2.23
N ASN A 104 12.03 4.77 -1.73
CA ASN A 104 11.71 6.00 -2.48
C ASN A 104 12.79 6.43 -3.50
N ASN A 105 14.07 6.18 -3.21
CA ASN A 105 15.15 6.73 -4.01
C ASN A 105 15.72 5.73 -5.00
N ILE A 106 15.75 4.45 -4.66
CA ILE A 106 16.37 3.41 -5.47
C ILE A 106 15.29 2.62 -6.22
N GLY A 107 14.16 2.29 -5.55
CA GLY A 107 13.07 1.52 -6.14
C GLY A 107 13.45 0.08 -6.52
N ASP A 108 14.57 -0.42 -5.99
CA ASP A 108 15.07 -1.77 -6.26
C ASP A 108 14.53 -2.74 -5.20
N GLU A 109 13.50 -3.48 -5.58
CA GLU A 109 12.85 -4.45 -4.72
C GLU A 109 13.82 -5.54 -4.22
N LYS A 110 14.67 -6.06 -5.11
CA LYS A 110 15.62 -7.13 -4.77
C LYS A 110 16.59 -6.69 -3.67
N ARG A 111 17.07 -5.46 -3.76
CA ARG A 111 17.98 -4.89 -2.76
C ARG A 111 17.30 -4.72 -1.41
N VAL A 112 16.05 -4.24 -1.38
CA VAL A 112 15.30 -4.11 -0.13
C VAL A 112 15.01 -5.49 0.46
N LEU A 113 14.59 -6.45 -0.35
CA LEU A 113 14.34 -7.83 0.10
C LEU A 113 15.59 -8.50 0.65
N SER A 114 16.76 -8.31 0.02
CA SER A 114 18.02 -8.80 0.54
C SER A 114 18.35 -8.23 1.93
N LEU A 115 18.07 -6.94 2.14
CA LEU A 115 18.30 -6.32 3.45
C LEU A 115 17.35 -6.88 4.51
N VAL A 116 16.05 -6.99 4.21
CA VAL A 116 15.08 -7.45 5.21
C VAL A 116 15.17 -8.96 5.49
N SER A 117 15.72 -9.76 4.57
CA SER A 117 15.91 -11.21 4.77
C SER A 117 16.85 -11.56 5.93
N SER A 118 17.72 -10.63 6.30
CA SER A 118 18.63 -10.79 7.45
C SER A 118 18.01 -10.38 8.80
N MET A 119 16.79 -9.85 8.79
CA MET A 119 16.10 -9.39 10.00
C MET A 119 15.30 -10.53 10.65
N ASP A 120 15.09 -10.41 11.96
CA ASP A 120 14.29 -11.39 12.70
C ASP A 120 12.78 -11.24 12.38
N SER A 121 12.27 -12.15 11.57
CA SER A 121 10.86 -12.19 11.16
C SER A 121 9.90 -12.59 12.29
N THR A 122 10.41 -13.16 13.38
CA THR A 122 9.60 -13.53 14.56
C THR A 122 9.38 -12.34 15.49
N ASN A 123 10.19 -11.30 15.36
CA ASN A 123 10.10 -10.09 16.16
C ASN A 123 9.02 -9.16 15.63
N LEU A 124 7.89 -9.11 16.31
CA LEU A 124 6.75 -8.25 15.95
C LEU A 124 7.13 -6.76 15.82
N SER A 125 8.08 -6.26 16.61
CA SER A 125 8.56 -4.88 16.51
C SER A 125 9.23 -4.60 15.18
N VAL A 126 9.99 -5.57 14.64
CA VAL A 126 10.63 -5.48 13.31
C VAL A 126 9.55 -5.40 12.24
N GLY A 127 8.59 -6.33 12.25
CA GLY A 127 7.48 -6.34 11.29
C GLY A 127 6.66 -5.04 11.33
N ASN A 128 6.31 -4.56 12.50
CA ASN A 128 5.58 -3.30 12.67
C ASN A 128 6.39 -2.10 12.17
N SER A 129 7.69 -2.05 12.44
CA SER A 129 8.56 -0.99 11.95
C SER A 129 8.65 -0.98 10.41
N LEU A 130 8.75 -2.16 9.78
CA LEU A 130 8.70 -2.26 8.31
C LEU A 130 7.34 -1.87 7.74
N TYR A 131 6.25 -2.28 8.38
CA TYR A 131 4.90 -1.84 8.00
C TYR A 131 4.78 -0.31 7.97
N VAL A 132 5.17 0.35 9.08
CA VAL A 132 5.18 1.82 9.16
C VAL A 132 6.04 2.42 8.05
N SER A 133 7.24 1.85 7.81
CA SER A 133 8.15 2.32 6.78
C SER A 133 7.53 2.24 5.38
N THR A 134 6.85 1.14 5.04
CA THR A 134 6.18 1.00 3.74
C THR A 134 5.05 2.02 3.56
N LYS A 135 4.22 2.20 4.60
CA LYS A 135 3.11 3.15 4.56
C LYS A 135 3.58 4.61 4.51
N TYR A 136 4.65 4.93 5.24
CA TYR A 136 5.30 6.25 5.17
C TYR A 136 5.94 6.50 3.79
N ALA A 137 6.61 5.50 3.24
CA ALA A 137 7.20 5.58 1.90
C ALA A 137 6.13 5.81 0.82
N LEU A 138 4.96 5.16 0.92
CA LEU A 138 3.82 5.40 0.02
C LEU A 138 3.32 6.85 0.12
N ALA A 139 3.16 7.39 1.32
CA ALA A 139 2.75 8.79 1.49
C ALA A 139 3.75 9.77 0.85
N ARG A 140 5.06 9.49 0.95
CA ARG A 140 6.09 10.27 0.26
C ARG A 140 6.05 10.09 -1.26
N TRP A 141 5.82 8.87 -1.73
CA TRP A 141 5.68 8.58 -3.15
C TRP A 141 4.50 9.35 -3.76
N VAL A 142 3.33 9.33 -3.12
CA VAL A 142 2.16 10.09 -3.56
C VAL A 142 2.48 11.58 -3.68
N ARG A 143 3.13 12.19 -2.68
CA ARG A 143 3.55 13.59 -2.73
C ARG A 143 4.49 13.88 -3.89
N ARG A 144 5.42 12.96 -4.16
CA ARG A 144 6.42 13.14 -5.23
C ARG A 144 5.79 13.11 -6.62
N VAL A 145 4.82 12.22 -6.84
CA VAL A 145 4.21 12.05 -8.17
C VAL A 145 3.02 12.95 -8.41
N SER A 146 2.40 13.49 -7.37
CA SER A 146 1.13 14.23 -7.45
C SER A 146 1.16 15.41 -8.41
N ALA A 147 2.22 16.20 -8.41
CA ALA A 147 2.35 17.35 -9.31
C ALA A 147 2.40 16.93 -10.79
N THR A 148 3.21 15.91 -11.10
CA THR A 148 3.31 15.38 -12.47
C THR A 148 1.99 14.74 -12.93
N TRP A 149 1.33 13.99 -12.05
CA TRP A 149 0.03 13.38 -12.35
C TRP A 149 -1.04 14.46 -12.59
N ALA A 150 -1.10 15.47 -11.71
CA ALA A 150 -2.05 16.59 -11.85
C ALA A 150 -1.83 17.40 -13.14
N ALA A 151 -0.59 17.64 -13.55
CA ALA A 151 -0.26 18.29 -14.81
C ALA A 151 -0.78 17.52 -16.04
N ASN A 152 -1.05 16.22 -15.90
CA ASN A 152 -1.64 15.36 -16.93
C ASN A 152 -3.13 15.05 -16.67
N GLY A 153 -3.78 15.78 -15.78
CA GLY A 153 -5.21 15.66 -15.49
C GLY A 153 -5.58 14.49 -14.57
N VAL A 154 -4.62 13.80 -13.94
CA VAL A 154 -4.87 12.70 -13.00
C VAL A 154 -4.64 13.18 -11.58
N ARG A 155 -5.59 12.96 -10.70
CA ARG A 155 -5.45 13.27 -9.27
C ARG A 155 -4.98 12.04 -8.51
N ILE A 156 -3.98 12.19 -7.63
CA ILE A 156 -3.57 11.14 -6.71
C ILE A 156 -3.52 11.68 -5.29
N ASN A 157 -4.12 10.94 -4.37
CA ASN A 157 -4.18 11.30 -2.95
C ASN A 157 -3.87 10.08 -2.07
N ALA A 158 -3.40 10.36 -0.86
CA ALA A 158 -3.25 9.35 0.18
C ALA A 158 -4.31 9.56 1.27
N VAL A 159 -4.89 8.46 1.74
CA VAL A 159 -5.81 8.45 2.88
C VAL A 159 -5.16 7.66 4.02
N ALA A 160 -5.10 8.27 5.18
CA ALA A 160 -4.64 7.65 6.42
C ALA A 160 -5.86 7.34 7.30
N PRO A 161 -6.44 6.14 7.20
CA PRO A 161 -7.62 5.77 7.99
C PRO A 161 -7.32 5.82 9.48
N GLY A 162 -8.31 6.16 10.28
CA GLY A 162 -8.29 5.92 11.72
C GLY A 162 -8.35 4.43 12.05
N ASN A 163 -8.65 4.12 13.32
CA ASN A 163 -8.86 2.73 13.70
C ASN A 163 -10.25 2.28 13.22
N VAL A 164 -10.28 1.21 12.42
CA VAL A 164 -11.50 0.62 11.88
C VAL A 164 -11.61 -0.82 12.35
N HIS A 165 -12.80 -1.27 12.73
CA HIS A 165 -13.06 -2.67 13.05
C HIS A 165 -13.07 -3.50 11.78
N THR A 166 -12.03 -4.30 11.58
CA THR A 166 -11.80 -5.16 10.42
C THR A 166 -11.32 -6.53 10.88
N ALA A 167 -11.29 -7.50 9.99
CA ALA A 167 -10.67 -8.81 10.25
C ALA A 167 -9.20 -8.66 10.69
N MET A 168 -8.47 -7.69 10.14
CA MET A 168 -7.08 -7.37 10.52
C MET A 168 -6.99 -6.90 11.98
N THR A 169 -7.88 -6.01 12.43
CA THR A 169 -7.85 -5.46 13.80
C THR A 169 -8.45 -6.42 14.83
N ALA A 170 -9.35 -7.31 14.43
CA ALA A 170 -9.95 -8.31 15.30
C ALA A 170 -8.92 -9.28 15.90
N THR A 171 -7.89 -9.63 15.11
CA THR A 171 -6.83 -10.57 15.50
C THR A 171 -5.69 -9.93 16.29
N MET A 172 -5.72 -8.61 16.51
CA MET A 172 -4.66 -7.90 17.24
C MET A 172 -4.64 -8.26 18.72
N SER A 173 -3.44 -8.37 19.29
CA SER A 173 -3.25 -8.55 20.73
C SER A 173 -3.80 -7.36 21.53
N THR A 174 -4.11 -7.56 22.82
CA THR A 174 -4.56 -6.52 23.72
C THR A 174 -3.55 -5.36 23.77
N THR A 175 -2.25 -5.65 23.85
CA THR A 175 -1.18 -4.64 23.86
C THR A 175 -1.17 -3.82 22.57
N ALA A 176 -1.35 -4.46 21.41
CA ALA A 176 -1.41 -3.76 20.12
C ALA A 176 -2.66 -2.86 20.03
N LYS A 177 -3.81 -3.31 20.54
CA LYS A 177 -5.04 -2.49 20.63
C LYS A 177 -4.85 -1.30 21.56
N MET A 178 -4.17 -1.47 22.70
CA MET A 178 -3.84 -0.35 23.61
C MET A 178 -2.93 0.67 22.94
N ALA A 179 -1.91 0.22 22.19
CA ALA A 179 -1.03 1.11 21.44
C ALA A 179 -1.79 1.90 20.35
N LEU A 180 -2.72 1.27 19.66
CA LEU A 180 -3.59 1.97 18.69
C LEU A 180 -4.49 3.00 19.37
N ASN A 181 -5.05 2.68 20.53
CA ASN A 181 -5.90 3.60 21.29
C ASN A 181 -5.14 4.81 21.87
N ALA A 182 -3.82 4.70 22.03
CA ALA A 182 -2.97 5.81 22.43
C ALA A 182 -2.70 6.81 21.29
N LEU A 183 -3.02 6.46 20.05
CA LEU A 183 -2.91 7.40 18.93
C LEU A 183 -3.99 8.48 19.05
N PRO A 184 -3.63 9.77 18.87
CA PRO A 184 -4.59 10.85 18.88
C PRO A 184 -5.48 10.77 17.63
N ILE A 185 -6.63 10.13 17.76
CA ILE A 185 -7.66 10.08 16.72
C ILE A 185 -8.87 10.88 17.18
N PRO A 186 -9.44 11.73 16.33
CA PRO A 186 -10.53 12.63 16.72
C PRO A 186 -11.88 11.93 16.88
N THR A 187 -12.01 10.67 16.48
CA THR A 187 -13.28 9.94 16.48
C THR A 187 -13.13 8.55 17.11
N LYS A 188 -14.26 7.94 17.49
CA LYS A 188 -14.32 6.52 17.87
C LYS A 188 -13.96 5.62 16.69
N TYR A 189 -13.73 4.32 16.96
CA TYR A 189 -13.51 3.32 15.93
C TYR A 189 -14.59 3.40 14.83
N GLY A 190 -14.16 3.44 13.59
CA GLY A 190 -15.03 3.31 12.43
C GLY A 190 -15.55 1.86 12.31
N GLN A 191 -16.67 1.71 11.65
CA GLN A 191 -17.23 0.44 11.20
C GLN A 191 -16.87 0.22 9.73
N GLU A 192 -16.83 -1.04 9.29
CA GLU A 192 -16.73 -1.40 7.88
C GLU A 192 -18.00 -1.06 7.12
#